data_1283ab83e535c29f17a10a6177aba98b
#
_entry.id   1283ab83e535c29f17a10a6177aba98b
#
_cell.length_a   1.000
_cell.length_b   1.000
_cell.length_c   1.000
_cell.angle_alpha   90.00
_cell.angle_beta   90.00
_cell.angle_gamma   90.00
#
_symmetry.space_group_name_H-M   'P 1'
#
loop_
_entity.id
_entity.type
_entity.pdbx_description
1 polymer ?
#
loop_
_entity_poly.entity_id
_entity_poly.type
_entity_poly.pdbx_seq_one_letter_code
_entity_poly.pdbx_strand_id
1 'polypeptide(L)'
;MMQTYPVVVLAGYSREKPDPLAAAMGAERKALLDVGGKPMVWWVVDALRRSRRVGRIAIVGMSPEDGVDFGVDVLYVPNQPRHFDNIMAGMRALQAVEPHLDRFLIASADIPLLQPETVDWFVATCEAQDGDFFYSIVEQQVMEGQFPGAARSYVPVREGRFCGGDLFMVRAAIAHNNEPLVRELLARRKNAFQQVRLAGLGTVLKFLFRRLTIADAEAVFSRLMQCKTRAVRSPYADIGMDVDKPHQLEMVRRLVGARA
;
A
#
# COMPACT_ATOMS: atom_id res chain seq x y z
N MET A 1 21.13 -10.15 -14.62
CA MET A 1 19.65 -10.17 -14.59
C MET A 1 19.16 -9.09 -13.65
N MET A 2 18.06 -8.39 -13.97
CA MET A 2 17.44 -7.46 -13.03
C MET A 2 16.88 -8.24 -11.85
N GLN A 3 17.06 -7.73 -10.63
CA GLN A 3 16.51 -8.34 -9.42
C GLN A 3 15.00 -8.16 -9.40
N THR A 4 14.27 -9.23 -9.09
CA THR A 4 12.83 -9.21 -8.88
C THR A 4 12.52 -9.41 -7.40
N TYR A 5 11.40 -8.86 -6.95
CA TYR A 5 10.94 -8.94 -5.56
C TYR A 5 9.56 -9.59 -5.51
N PRO A 6 9.32 -10.54 -4.61
CA PRO A 6 7.97 -11.04 -4.41
C PRO A 6 7.10 -9.97 -3.76
N VAL A 7 5.77 -10.10 -3.94
CA VAL A 7 4.80 -9.12 -3.45
C VAL A 7 3.67 -9.78 -2.68
N VAL A 8 3.26 -9.12 -1.59
CA VAL A 8 2.03 -9.42 -0.84
C VAL A 8 0.96 -8.41 -1.28
N VAL A 9 -0.11 -8.89 -1.90
CA VAL A 9 -1.30 -8.09 -2.24
C VAL A 9 -2.32 -8.23 -1.10
N LEU A 10 -2.71 -7.12 -0.51
CA LEU A 10 -3.61 -7.09 0.64
C LEU A 10 -5.06 -6.87 0.17
N ALA A 11 -5.81 -7.96 0.03
CA ALA A 11 -7.24 -8.00 -0.27
C ALA A 11 -8.08 -8.40 0.96
N GLY A 12 -7.52 -8.24 2.16
CA GLY A 12 -8.18 -8.62 3.41
C GLY A 12 -9.45 -7.81 3.68
N TYR A 13 -10.38 -8.42 4.41
CA TYR A 13 -11.67 -7.85 4.77
C TYR A 13 -12.08 -8.21 6.20
N SER A 14 -13.10 -7.54 6.74
CA SER A 14 -13.66 -7.84 8.05
C SER A 14 -15.17 -7.97 7.95
N ARG A 15 -15.71 -9.13 8.37
CA ARG A 15 -17.16 -9.35 8.47
C ARG A 15 -17.80 -8.56 9.60
N GLU A 16 -17.09 -8.39 10.71
CA GLU A 16 -17.57 -7.63 11.86
C GLU A 16 -17.60 -6.12 11.59
N LYS A 17 -16.70 -5.64 10.74
CA LYS A 17 -16.57 -4.24 10.37
C LYS A 17 -16.43 -4.10 8.86
N PRO A 18 -17.53 -4.20 8.10
CA PRO A 18 -17.51 -4.09 6.66
C PRO A 18 -16.86 -2.79 6.17
N ASP A 19 -16.19 -2.87 5.02
CA ASP A 19 -15.70 -1.68 4.34
C ASP A 19 -16.88 -0.79 3.92
N PRO A 20 -16.84 0.53 4.20
CA PRO A 20 -17.96 1.44 3.89
C PRO A 20 -18.33 1.49 2.41
N LEU A 21 -17.33 1.44 1.51
CA LEU A 21 -17.58 1.44 0.07
C LEU A 21 -18.20 0.11 -0.36
N ALA A 22 -17.65 -1.02 0.09
CA ALA A 22 -18.22 -2.35 -0.21
C ALA A 22 -19.67 -2.44 0.24
N ALA A 23 -19.96 -2.00 1.47
CA ALA A 23 -21.32 -1.97 2.02
C ALA A 23 -22.27 -1.07 1.20
N ALA A 24 -21.81 0.12 0.79
CA ALA A 24 -22.58 1.04 -0.05
C ALA A 24 -22.86 0.46 -1.45
N MET A 25 -22.01 -0.43 -1.94
CA MET A 25 -22.15 -1.13 -3.21
C MET A 25 -22.84 -2.49 -3.09
N GLY A 26 -23.30 -2.89 -1.89
CA GLY A 26 -23.95 -4.18 -1.65
C GLY A 26 -22.99 -5.38 -1.76
N ALA A 27 -21.69 -5.16 -1.57
CA ALA A 27 -20.67 -6.20 -1.65
C ALA A 27 -20.08 -6.52 -0.27
N GLU A 28 -19.65 -7.77 -0.06
CA GLU A 28 -18.95 -8.18 1.17
C GLU A 28 -17.50 -7.70 1.18
N ARG A 29 -16.83 -7.72 0.01
CA ARG A 29 -15.40 -7.47 -0.14
C ARG A 29 -15.12 -6.40 -1.17
N LYS A 30 -14.41 -5.34 -0.75
CA LYS A 30 -14.01 -4.21 -1.60
C LYS A 30 -13.15 -4.66 -2.79
N ALA A 31 -12.23 -5.58 -2.56
CA ALA A 31 -11.32 -6.09 -3.60
C ALA A 31 -12.02 -6.76 -4.78
N LEU A 32 -13.28 -7.24 -4.58
CA LEU A 32 -14.11 -7.88 -5.61
C LEU A 32 -15.08 -6.93 -6.32
N LEU A 33 -15.11 -5.64 -5.95
CA LEU A 33 -15.93 -4.66 -6.67
C LEU A 33 -15.53 -4.61 -8.14
N ASP A 34 -16.54 -4.64 -9.00
CA ASP A 34 -16.33 -4.55 -10.45
C ASP A 34 -15.75 -3.19 -10.85
N VAL A 35 -14.69 -3.24 -11.64
CA VAL A 35 -14.03 -2.11 -12.29
C VAL A 35 -13.81 -2.48 -13.74
N GLY A 36 -14.70 -2.01 -14.63
CA GLY A 36 -14.57 -2.25 -16.07
C GLY A 36 -14.62 -3.73 -16.48
N GLY A 37 -15.49 -4.52 -15.83
CA GLY A 37 -15.70 -5.95 -16.11
C GLY A 37 -14.70 -6.90 -15.45
N LYS A 38 -13.82 -6.40 -14.59
CA LYS A 38 -12.90 -7.21 -13.78
C LYS A 38 -12.98 -6.78 -12.30
N PRO A 39 -12.71 -7.67 -11.32
CA PRO A 39 -12.58 -7.28 -9.92
C PRO A 39 -11.45 -6.26 -9.72
N MET A 40 -11.61 -5.34 -8.77
CA MET A 40 -10.64 -4.30 -8.46
C MET A 40 -9.22 -4.85 -8.24
N VAL A 41 -9.09 -5.94 -7.48
CA VAL A 41 -7.81 -6.61 -7.22
C VAL A 41 -7.15 -7.15 -8.49
N TRP A 42 -7.94 -7.50 -9.50
CA TRP A 42 -7.41 -8.03 -10.77
C TRP A 42 -6.49 -7.01 -11.45
N TRP A 43 -6.87 -5.74 -11.46
CA TRP A 43 -6.09 -4.67 -12.07
C TRP A 43 -4.75 -4.45 -11.38
N VAL A 44 -4.73 -4.56 -10.05
CA VAL A 44 -3.49 -4.45 -9.26
C VAL A 44 -2.56 -5.63 -9.59
N VAL A 45 -3.10 -6.85 -9.60
CA VAL A 45 -2.31 -8.05 -9.93
C VAL A 45 -1.84 -8.01 -11.38
N ASP A 46 -2.66 -7.50 -12.33
CA ASP A 46 -2.25 -7.34 -13.73
C ASP A 46 -1.05 -6.38 -13.86
N ALA A 47 -1.09 -5.24 -13.18
CA ALA A 47 0.04 -4.31 -13.16
C ALA A 47 1.30 -4.95 -12.57
N LEU A 48 1.16 -5.69 -11.47
CA LEU A 48 2.28 -6.35 -10.79
C LEU A 48 2.90 -7.47 -11.66
N ARG A 49 2.08 -8.36 -12.27
CA ARG A 49 2.58 -9.44 -13.12
C ARG A 49 3.26 -8.96 -14.40
N ARG A 50 2.91 -7.76 -14.88
CA ARG A 50 3.51 -7.12 -16.06
C ARG A 50 4.75 -6.31 -15.74
N SER A 51 5.01 -6.02 -14.46
CA SER A 51 6.25 -5.36 -14.01
C SER A 51 7.44 -6.31 -14.21
N ARG A 52 8.55 -5.75 -14.64
CA ARG A 52 9.84 -6.48 -14.77
C ARG A 52 10.56 -6.67 -13.43
N ARG A 53 10.01 -6.09 -12.37
CA ARG A 53 10.61 -6.06 -11.03
C ARG A 53 9.86 -6.90 -10.01
N VAL A 54 8.73 -7.50 -10.40
CA VAL A 54 7.91 -8.35 -9.54
C VAL A 54 8.18 -9.82 -9.85
N GLY A 55 8.39 -10.60 -8.79
CA GLY A 55 8.51 -12.05 -8.82
C GLY A 55 7.17 -12.70 -8.44
N ARG A 56 7.19 -13.56 -7.40
CA ARG A 56 6.00 -14.25 -6.91
C ARG A 56 4.99 -13.29 -6.29
N ILE A 57 3.71 -13.59 -6.47
CA ILE A 57 2.59 -12.83 -5.93
C ILE A 57 1.85 -13.69 -4.91
N ALA A 58 1.73 -13.20 -3.68
CA ALA A 58 0.86 -13.76 -2.65
C ALA A 58 -0.33 -12.82 -2.45
N ILE A 59 -1.56 -13.35 -2.52
CA ILE A 59 -2.78 -12.56 -2.33
C ILE A 59 -3.44 -12.99 -1.03
N VAL A 60 -3.54 -12.08 -0.08
CA VAL A 60 -4.16 -12.33 1.23
C VAL A 60 -5.60 -11.89 1.21
N GLY A 61 -6.52 -12.76 1.59
CA GLY A 61 -7.96 -12.50 1.63
C GLY A 61 -8.71 -12.91 0.37
N MET A 62 -8.02 -13.60 -0.54
CA MET A 62 -8.61 -14.24 -1.72
C MET A 62 -8.42 -15.76 -1.67
N SER A 63 -9.20 -16.48 -2.46
CA SER A 63 -9.12 -17.92 -2.62
C SER A 63 -9.43 -18.33 -4.07
N PRO A 64 -9.06 -19.56 -4.49
CA PRO A 64 -9.42 -20.08 -5.83
C PRO A 64 -10.94 -20.09 -6.10
N GLU A 65 -11.75 -20.26 -5.04
CA GLU A 65 -13.23 -20.30 -5.13
C GLU A 65 -13.82 -18.95 -5.53
N ASP A 66 -13.05 -17.86 -5.44
CA ASP A 66 -13.47 -16.55 -5.92
C ASP A 66 -13.54 -16.47 -7.46
N GLY A 67 -12.99 -17.48 -8.16
CA GLY A 67 -13.10 -17.62 -9.61
C GLY A 67 -12.40 -16.53 -10.42
N VAL A 68 -11.43 -15.81 -9.82
CA VAL A 68 -10.70 -14.74 -10.50
C VAL A 68 -9.46 -15.31 -11.20
N ASP A 69 -9.47 -15.32 -12.52
CA ASP A 69 -8.28 -15.66 -13.32
C ASP A 69 -7.34 -14.44 -13.42
N PHE A 70 -6.19 -14.52 -12.76
CA PHE A 70 -5.15 -13.49 -12.78
C PHE A 70 -4.18 -13.62 -13.96
N GLY A 71 -4.26 -14.69 -14.75
CA GLY A 71 -3.33 -14.96 -15.84
C GLY A 71 -1.89 -15.25 -15.40
N VAL A 72 -1.68 -15.55 -14.11
CA VAL A 72 -0.41 -15.92 -13.49
C VAL A 72 -0.70 -16.75 -12.23
N ASP A 73 0.21 -17.65 -11.87
CA ASP A 73 0.12 -18.38 -10.62
C ASP A 73 0.32 -17.46 -9.43
N VAL A 74 -0.61 -17.51 -8.47
CA VAL A 74 -0.57 -16.73 -7.23
C VAL A 74 -0.66 -17.65 -6.01
N LEU A 75 -0.03 -17.25 -4.92
CA LEU A 75 -0.17 -17.90 -3.63
C LEU A 75 -1.41 -17.32 -2.92
N TYR A 76 -2.45 -18.12 -2.77
CA TYR A 76 -3.63 -17.73 -2.00
C TYR A 76 -3.35 -17.88 -0.51
N VAL A 77 -3.58 -16.82 0.25
CA VAL A 77 -3.36 -16.77 1.70
C VAL A 77 -4.67 -16.41 2.38
N PRO A 78 -5.13 -17.23 3.35
CA PRO A 78 -6.37 -16.96 4.06
C PRO A 78 -6.38 -15.59 4.76
N ASN A 79 -7.54 -14.92 4.74
CA ASN A 79 -7.76 -13.66 5.43
C ASN A 79 -7.51 -13.79 6.93
N GLN A 80 -6.82 -12.82 7.51
CA GLN A 80 -6.55 -12.74 8.94
C GLN A 80 -7.41 -11.64 9.60
N PRO A 81 -7.65 -11.73 10.93
CA PRO A 81 -8.52 -10.77 11.61
C PRO A 81 -8.01 -9.32 11.60
N ARG A 82 -6.70 -9.12 11.49
CA ARG A 82 -6.08 -7.80 11.55
C ARG A 82 -5.22 -7.54 10.32
N HIS A 83 -5.16 -6.27 9.91
CA HIS A 83 -4.37 -5.85 8.76
C HIS A 83 -2.89 -6.27 8.83
N PHE A 84 -2.24 -6.11 9.99
CA PHE A 84 -0.87 -6.53 10.18
C PHE A 84 -0.70 -8.06 10.09
N ASP A 85 -1.67 -8.82 10.60
CA ASP A 85 -1.65 -10.29 10.51
C ASP A 85 -1.74 -10.77 9.06
N ASN A 86 -2.46 -10.03 8.20
CA ASN A 86 -2.48 -10.27 6.75
C ASN A 86 -1.08 -10.07 6.14
N ILE A 87 -0.37 -8.99 6.48
CA ILE A 87 0.99 -8.76 5.99
C ILE A 87 1.90 -9.92 6.40
N MET A 88 1.86 -10.31 7.68
CA MET A 88 2.70 -11.39 8.21
C MET A 88 2.37 -12.75 7.60
N ALA A 89 1.08 -13.05 7.38
CA ALA A 89 0.66 -14.29 6.72
C ALA A 89 1.15 -14.36 5.27
N GLY A 90 1.00 -13.26 4.51
CA GLY A 90 1.51 -13.15 3.15
C GLY A 90 3.03 -13.32 3.07
N MET A 91 3.77 -12.62 3.94
CA MET A 91 5.23 -12.76 4.03
C MET A 91 5.67 -14.20 4.34
N ARG A 92 5.02 -14.86 5.32
CA ARG A 92 5.33 -16.26 5.67
C ARG A 92 5.05 -17.21 4.50
N ALA A 93 3.98 -16.99 3.74
CA ALA A 93 3.68 -17.77 2.54
C ALA A 93 4.76 -17.60 1.46
N LEU A 94 5.26 -16.37 1.27
CA LEU A 94 6.38 -16.11 0.36
C LEU A 94 7.68 -16.78 0.87
N GLN A 95 7.99 -16.69 2.16
CA GLN A 95 9.18 -17.32 2.75
C GLN A 95 9.16 -18.85 2.65
N ALA A 96 7.99 -19.47 2.68
CA ALA A 96 7.87 -20.91 2.53
C ALA A 96 8.33 -21.41 1.14
N VAL A 97 8.24 -20.55 0.11
CA VAL A 97 8.67 -20.86 -1.26
C VAL A 97 9.98 -20.17 -1.66
N GLU A 98 10.36 -19.12 -0.93
CA GLU A 98 11.62 -18.38 -1.09
C GLU A 98 12.30 -18.22 0.29
N PRO A 99 12.99 -19.27 0.82
CA PRO A 99 13.54 -19.24 2.18
C PRO A 99 14.55 -18.13 2.45
N HIS A 100 15.22 -17.61 1.41
CA HIS A 100 16.20 -16.53 1.51
C HIS A 100 15.61 -15.14 1.18
N LEU A 101 14.30 -14.98 1.38
CA LEU A 101 13.61 -13.70 1.17
C LEU A 101 14.23 -12.58 2.03
N ASP A 102 14.94 -11.66 1.40
CA ASP A 102 15.49 -10.46 2.08
C ASP A 102 14.49 -9.30 2.05
N ARG A 103 13.90 -9.02 0.89
CA ARG A 103 12.95 -7.91 0.69
C ARG A 103 11.73 -8.36 -0.09
N PHE A 104 10.60 -7.76 0.21
CA PHE A 104 9.35 -7.97 -0.51
C PHE A 104 8.56 -6.67 -0.65
N LEU A 105 7.67 -6.65 -1.61
CA LEU A 105 6.72 -5.57 -1.83
C LEU A 105 5.42 -5.87 -1.08
N ILE A 106 4.74 -4.81 -0.66
CA ILE A 106 3.36 -4.86 -0.17
C ILE A 106 2.55 -3.91 -1.05
N ALA A 107 1.46 -4.40 -1.63
CA ALA A 107 0.54 -3.60 -2.42
C ALA A 107 -0.88 -3.72 -1.86
N SER A 108 -1.62 -2.63 -1.81
CA SER A 108 -3.05 -2.66 -1.50
C SER A 108 -3.85 -3.13 -2.72
N ALA A 109 -4.93 -3.90 -2.51
CA ALA A 109 -5.79 -4.40 -3.58
C ALA A 109 -6.74 -3.33 -4.17
N ASP A 110 -6.71 -2.12 -3.67
CA ASP A 110 -7.64 -1.04 -3.99
C ASP A 110 -7.04 0.15 -4.76
N ILE A 111 -5.89 -0.07 -5.42
CA ILE A 111 -5.24 0.88 -6.33
C ILE A 111 -5.31 0.38 -7.79
N PRO A 112 -6.51 0.21 -8.38
CA PRO A 112 -6.68 -0.46 -9.67
C PRO A 112 -6.13 0.33 -10.87
N LEU A 113 -5.68 1.57 -10.67
CA LEU A 113 -5.03 2.37 -11.72
C LEU A 113 -3.51 2.18 -11.77
N LEU A 114 -2.92 1.42 -10.84
CA LEU A 114 -1.49 1.11 -10.79
C LEU A 114 -0.97 0.65 -12.16
N GLN A 115 0.21 1.12 -12.55
CA GLN A 115 0.85 0.74 -13.81
C GLN A 115 2.15 -0.04 -13.56
N PRO A 116 2.52 -0.97 -14.47
CA PRO A 116 3.78 -1.72 -14.37
C PRO A 116 5.02 -0.79 -14.28
N GLU A 117 5.01 0.30 -15.04
CA GLU A 117 6.08 1.28 -15.09
C GLU A 117 6.26 1.99 -13.75
N THR A 118 5.17 2.26 -13.04
CA THR A 118 5.19 2.84 -11.68
C THR A 118 5.83 1.88 -10.69
N VAL A 119 5.51 0.59 -10.78
CA VAL A 119 6.12 -0.46 -9.95
C VAL A 119 7.62 -0.58 -10.23
N ASP A 120 8.01 -0.64 -11.51
CA ASP A 120 9.41 -0.72 -11.93
C ASP A 120 10.22 0.49 -11.42
N TRP A 121 9.65 1.70 -11.55
CA TRP A 121 10.26 2.93 -11.06
C TRP A 121 10.39 2.93 -9.53
N PHE A 122 9.34 2.53 -8.81
CA PHE A 122 9.34 2.49 -7.34
C PHE A 122 10.44 1.57 -6.83
N VAL A 123 10.54 0.36 -7.37
CA VAL A 123 11.57 -0.61 -6.99
C VAL A 123 12.97 -0.07 -7.28
N ALA A 124 13.22 0.49 -8.47
CA ALA A 124 14.50 1.06 -8.82
C ALA A 124 14.89 2.22 -7.90
N THR A 125 13.92 3.05 -7.50
CA THR A 125 14.13 4.16 -6.56
C THR A 125 14.47 3.66 -5.15
N CYS A 126 13.83 2.58 -4.69
CA CYS A 126 14.14 1.95 -3.41
C CYS A 126 15.55 1.34 -3.39
N GLU A 127 15.95 0.67 -4.48
CA GLU A 127 17.30 0.07 -4.59
C GLU A 127 18.43 1.11 -4.59
N ALA A 128 18.16 2.29 -5.13
CA ALA A 128 19.12 3.39 -5.17
C ALA A 128 19.34 4.07 -3.81
N GLN A 129 18.53 3.71 -2.80
CA GLN A 129 18.55 4.32 -1.47
C GLN A 129 18.89 3.27 -0.40
N ASP A 130 19.61 3.72 0.63
CA ASP A 130 19.82 2.90 1.82
C ASP A 130 18.64 3.02 2.76
N GLY A 131 17.90 1.94 2.94
CA GLY A 131 16.69 1.85 3.76
C GLY A 131 16.22 0.41 3.95
N ASP A 132 15.38 0.22 4.96
CA ASP A 132 14.81 -1.07 5.32
C ASP A 132 13.30 -1.13 5.07
N PHE A 133 12.63 0.02 5.22
CA PHE A 133 11.22 0.21 4.95
C PHE A 133 11.03 1.44 4.07
N PHE A 134 10.46 1.24 2.90
CA PHE A 134 10.17 2.29 1.93
C PHE A 134 8.67 2.48 1.81
N TYR A 135 8.25 3.72 1.95
CA TYR A 135 6.86 4.14 1.89
C TYR A 135 6.64 5.14 0.77
N SER A 136 5.77 4.83 -0.18
CA SER A 136 5.44 5.74 -1.26
C SER A 136 4.58 6.90 -0.76
N ILE A 137 4.87 8.11 -1.24
CA ILE A 137 4.06 9.32 -1.02
C ILE A 137 3.88 10.06 -2.33
N VAL A 138 2.72 10.71 -2.51
CA VAL A 138 2.39 11.45 -3.73
C VAL A 138 2.07 12.89 -3.38
N GLU A 139 2.69 13.83 -4.09
CA GLU A 139 2.42 15.26 -3.90
C GLU A 139 1.03 15.64 -4.42
N GLN A 140 0.35 16.57 -3.73
CA GLN A 140 -0.99 17.01 -4.09
C GLN A 140 -1.08 17.47 -5.54
N GLN A 141 -0.09 18.22 -6.03
CA GLN A 141 -0.08 18.70 -7.42
C GLN A 141 -0.02 17.55 -8.43
N VAL A 142 0.75 16.50 -8.14
CA VAL A 142 0.84 15.29 -8.97
C VAL A 142 -0.49 14.53 -8.97
N MET A 143 -1.07 14.33 -7.78
CA MET A 143 -2.33 13.63 -7.62
C MET A 143 -3.48 14.36 -8.33
N GLU A 144 -3.66 15.65 -8.05
CA GLU A 144 -4.75 16.44 -8.61
C GLU A 144 -4.56 16.74 -10.10
N GLY A 145 -3.31 16.79 -10.58
CA GLY A 145 -3.00 16.93 -12.00
C GLY A 145 -3.38 15.69 -12.81
N GLN A 146 -3.16 14.50 -12.26
CA GLN A 146 -3.48 13.24 -12.95
C GLN A 146 -4.92 12.78 -12.69
N PHE A 147 -5.44 12.97 -11.49
CA PHE A 147 -6.77 12.56 -11.07
C PHE A 147 -7.55 13.72 -10.43
N PRO A 148 -8.02 14.69 -11.23
CA PRO A 148 -8.83 15.80 -10.73
C PRO A 148 -10.08 15.29 -10.00
N GLY A 149 -10.31 15.75 -8.77
CA GLY A 149 -11.46 15.32 -7.96
C GLY A 149 -11.27 14.00 -7.22
N ALA A 150 -10.06 13.45 -7.15
CA ALA A 150 -9.74 12.25 -6.35
C ALA A 150 -10.06 12.41 -4.85
N ALA A 151 -10.10 13.66 -4.36
CA ALA A 151 -10.46 14.03 -2.98
C ALA A 151 -9.67 13.22 -1.93
N ARG A 152 -8.34 13.09 -2.14
CA ARG A 152 -7.40 12.46 -1.19
C ARG A 152 -7.17 13.34 0.03
N SER A 153 -6.79 12.73 1.13
CA SER A 153 -6.36 13.45 2.34
C SER A 153 -4.87 13.75 2.26
N TYR A 154 -4.49 15.03 2.46
CA TYR A 154 -3.10 15.46 2.36
C TYR A 154 -2.56 15.94 3.71
N VAL A 155 -1.35 15.49 4.04
CA VAL A 155 -0.58 15.95 5.18
C VAL A 155 0.33 17.10 4.73
N PRO A 156 0.21 18.30 5.33
CA PRO A 156 1.11 19.42 5.02
C PRO A 156 2.45 19.21 5.71
N VAL A 157 3.52 19.31 4.94
CA VAL A 157 4.91 19.38 5.41
C VAL A 157 5.61 20.57 4.75
N ARG A 158 6.84 20.86 5.15
CA ARG A 158 7.58 22.03 4.61
C ARG A 158 7.80 21.90 3.08
N GLU A 159 8.00 20.70 2.58
CA GLU A 159 8.27 20.41 1.17
C GLU A 159 7.02 20.43 0.28
N GLY A 160 5.81 20.49 0.87
CA GLY A 160 4.55 20.47 0.13
C GLY A 160 3.42 19.80 0.89
N ARG A 161 2.43 19.30 0.17
CA ARG A 161 1.30 18.53 0.72
C ARG A 161 1.29 17.16 0.07
N PHE A 162 1.30 16.11 0.88
CA PHE A 162 1.43 14.73 0.40
C PHE A 162 0.31 13.84 0.93
N CYS A 163 -0.18 12.95 0.08
CA CYS A 163 -0.95 11.78 0.51
C CYS A 163 -0.04 10.53 0.54
N GLY A 164 -0.46 9.53 1.29
CA GLY A 164 0.17 8.23 1.27
C GLY A 164 -0.09 7.51 -0.04
N GLY A 165 0.87 6.67 -0.46
CA GLY A 165 0.67 5.67 -1.47
C GLY A 165 0.48 4.29 -0.86
N ASP A 166 0.16 3.31 -1.69
CA ASP A 166 -0.26 1.97 -1.29
C ASP A 166 0.66 0.87 -1.84
N LEU A 167 1.89 1.25 -2.17
CA LEU A 167 2.98 0.34 -2.50
C LEU A 167 4.16 0.61 -1.56
N PHE A 168 4.70 -0.46 -0.96
CA PHE A 168 5.78 -0.43 0.00
C PHE A 168 6.85 -1.46 -0.39
N MET A 169 8.10 -1.22 0.02
CA MET A 169 9.15 -2.24 0.02
C MET A 169 9.69 -2.42 1.43
N VAL A 170 9.79 -3.66 1.88
CA VAL A 170 10.10 -3.99 3.27
C VAL A 170 11.19 -5.06 3.33
N ARG A 171 12.19 -4.88 4.20
CA ARG A 171 13.14 -5.94 4.56
C ARG A 171 12.45 -6.95 5.48
N ALA A 172 12.45 -8.22 5.12
CA ALA A 172 11.72 -9.28 5.83
C ALA A 172 12.11 -9.41 7.31
N ALA A 173 13.39 -9.18 7.64
CA ALA A 173 13.88 -9.22 9.01
C ALA A 173 13.16 -8.24 9.95
N ILE A 174 12.72 -7.07 9.45
CA ILE A 174 12.02 -6.06 10.28
C ILE A 174 10.65 -6.55 10.71
N ALA A 175 9.92 -7.20 9.79
CA ALA A 175 8.60 -7.72 10.07
C ALA A 175 8.62 -8.75 11.22
N HIS A 176 9.69 -9.56 11.32
CA HIS A 176 9.86 -10.51 12.44
C HIS A 176 10.29 -9.84 13.74
N ASN A 177 11.29 -8.96 13.68
CA ASN A 177 11.92 -8.42 14.88
C ASN A 177 11.04 -7.41 15.64
N ASN A 178 10.15 -6.72 14.92
CA ASN A 178 9.35 -5.62 15.45
C ASN A 178 7.84 -5.91 15.49
N GLU A 179 7.43 -7.17 15.35
CA GLU A 179 6.01 -7.55 15.30
C GLU A 179 5.17 -6.93 16.42
N PRO A 180 5.55 -6.99 17.74
CA PRO A 180 4.75 -6.41 18.81
C PRO A 180 4.59 -4.89 18.67
N LEU A 181 5.67 -4.20 18.31
CA LEU A 181 5.70 -2.74 18.18
C LEU A 181 4.89 -2.27 16.98
N VAL A 182 5.07 -2.92 15.81
CA VAL A 182 4.32 -2.60 14.60
C VAL A 182 2.83 -2.87 14.81
N ARG A 183 2.49 -3.96 15.47
CA ARG A 183 1.12 -4.31 15.84
C ARG A 183 0.48 -3.22 16.70
N GLU A 184 1.19 -2.70 17.69
CA GLU A 184 0.74 -1.61 18.55
C GLU A 184 0.55 -0.30 17.78
N LEU A 185 1.50 0.07 16.92
CA LEU A 185 1.43 1.27 16.08
C LEU A 185 0.22 1.24 15.14
N LEU A 186 0.01 0.12 14.46
CA LEU A 186 -1.12 -0.06 13.55
C LEU A 186 -2.48 -0.11 14.28
N ALA A 187 -2.52 -0.67 15.48
CA ALA A 187 -3.73 -0.65 16.31
C ALA A 187 -4.13 0.77 16.72
N ARG A 188 -3.15 1.65 16.92
CA ARG A 188 -3.34 3.05 17.33
C ARG A 188 -3.50 4.03 16.16
N ARG A 189 -3.39 3.60 14.90
CA ARG A 189 -3.43 4.48 13.71
C ARG A 189 -4.67 5.36 13.57
N LYS A 190 -5.78 5.00 14.20
CA LYS A 190 -7.05 5.74 14.19
C LYS A 190 -7.16 6.80 15.29
N ASN A 191 -6.21 6.86 16.24
CA ASN A 191 -6.23 7.81 17.34
C ASN A 191 -5.11 8.86 17.16
N ALA A 192 -5.47 9.97 16.53
CA ALA A 192 -4.55 11.07 16.24
C ALA A 192 -3.79 11.56 17.48
N PHE A 193 -4.44 11.60 18.66
CA PHE A 193 -3.80 12.05 19.89
C PHE A 193 -2.72 11.07 20.39
N GLN A 194 -2.94 9.77 20.23
CA GLN A 194 -1.94 8.77 20.59
C GLN A 194 -0.78 8.75 19.58
N GLN A 195 -1.03 8.97 18.29
CA GLN A 195 0.02 9.13 17.28
C GLN A 195 0.91 10.34 17.59
N VAL A 196 0.29 11.47 17.95
CA VAL A 196 0.97 12.67 18.37
C VAL A 196 1.90 12.43 19.57
N ARG A 197 1.44 11.68 20.58
CA ARG A 197 2.24 11.34 21.76
C ARG A 197 3.42 10.42 21.41
N LEU A 198 3.24 9.48 20.48
CA LEU A 198 4.31 8.60 19.99
C LEU A 198 5.36 9.37 19.15
N ALA A 199 4.92 10.34 18.37
CA ALA A 199 5.79 11.19 17.57
C ALA A 199 6.71 12.09 18.41
N GLY A 200 6.30 12.41 19.65
CA GLY A 200 7.00 13.29 20.55
C GLY A 200 6.59 14.78 20.40
N LEU A 201 6.62 15.52 21.51
CA LEU A 201 6.15 16.90 21.57
C LEU A 201 6.80 17.83 20.53
N GLY A 202 8.09 17.66 20.28
CA GLY A 202 8.82 18.46 19.29
C GLY A 202 8.30 18.28 17.85
N THR A 203 7.94 17.06 17.47
CA THR A 203 7.36 16.75 16.15
C THR A 203 5.96 17.37 16.02
N VAL A 204 5.18 17.32 17.09
CA VAL A 204 3.85 17.94 17.14
C VAL A 204 3.94 19.45 16.98
N LEU A 205 4.85 20.10 17.69
CA LEU A 205 5.08 21.53 17.55
C LEU A 205 5.52 21.90 16.14
N LYS A 206 6.45 21.11 15.54
CA LYS A 206 6.84 21.32 14.14
C LYS A 206 5.66 21.19 13.19
N PHE A 207 4.76 20.21 13.41
CA PHE A 207 3.54 20.04 12.61
C PHE A 207 2.59 21.23 12.76
N LEU A 208 2.29 21.65 14.00
CA LEU A 208 1.41 22.79 14.28
C LEU A 208 1.94 24.10 13.66
N PHE A 209 3.25 24.32 13.70
CA PHE A 209 3.88 25.49 13.10
C PHE A 209 4.20 25.32 11.61
N ARG A 210 3.71 24.24 10.95
CA ARG A 210 3.98 23.92 9.54
C ARG A 210 5.49 23.83 9.22
N ARG A 211 6.30 23.38 10.17
CA ARG A 211 7.75 23.19 10.06
C ARG A 211 8.18 21.73 9.97
N LEU A 212 7.22 20.79 10.02
CA LEU A 212 7.51 19.38 9.87
C LEU A 212 8.06 19.14 8.46
N THR A 213 9.18 18.42 8.36
CA THR A 213 9.77 18.00 7.09
C THR A 213 9.51 16.51 6.84
N ILE A 214 9.69 16.04 5.58
CA ILE A 214 9.69 14.62 5.26
C ILE A 214 10.78 13.90 6.07
N ALA A 215 11.97 14.49 6.18
CA ALA A 215 13.08 13.94 6.98
C ALA A 215 12.72 13.79 8.47
N ASP A 216 11.98 14.75 9.05
CA ASP A 216 11.47 14.62 10.43
C ASP A 216 10.50 13.42 10.56
N ALA A 217 9.61 13.24 9.59
CA ALA A 217 8.68 12.12 9.56
C ALA A 217 9.43 10.78 9.43
N GLU A 218 10.41 10.68 8.52
CA GLU A 218 11.29 9.51 8.37
C GLU A 218 12.01 9.18 9.69
N ALA A 219 12.56 10.19 10.38
CA ALA A 219 13.25 10.00 11.65
C ALA A 219 12.31 9.49 12.75
N VAL A 220 11.07 9.99 12.81
CA VAL A 220 10.04 9.50 13.74
C VAL A 220 9.68 8.05 13.44
N PHE A 221 9.36 7.73 12.18
CA PHE A 221 9.02 6.37 11.78
C PHE A 221 10.20 5.41 11.97
N SER A 222 11.43 5.83 11.63
CA SER A 222 12.63 5.01 11.84
C SER A 222 12.83 4.65 13.31
N ARG A 223 12.62 5.62 14.21
CA ARG A 223 12.69 5.38 15.65
C ARG A 223 11.58 4.44 16.15
N LEU A 224 10.34 4.66 15.66
CA LEU A 224 9.18 3.87 16.07
C LEU A 224 9.25 2.43 15.55
N MET A 225 9.73 2.26 14.32
CA MET A 225 9.84 0.96 13.67
C MET A 225 11.19 0.27 13.93
N GLN A 226 12.12 0.94 14.64
CA GLN A 226 13.49 0.46 14.88
C GLN A 226 14.19 -0.01 13.60
N CYS A 227 13.97 0.69 12.51
CA CYS A 227 14.53 0.39 11.20
C CYS A 227 14.71 1.67 10.39
N LYS A 228 15.50 1.64 9.33
CA LYS A 228 15.73 2.78 8.46
C LYS A 228 14.56 2.98 7.50
N THR A 229 13.67 3.91 7.82
CA THR A 229 12.49 4.24 7.00
C THR A 229 12.81 5.34 5.99
N ARG A 230 12.32 5.20 4.76
CA ARG A 230 12.42 6.19 3.67
C ARG A 230 11.08 6.48 3.03
N ALA A 231 10.77 7.75 2.85
CA ALA A 231 9.63 8.19 2.07
C ALA A 231 10.06 8.34 0.61
N VAL A 232 9.38 7.64 -0.28
CA VAL A 232 9.64 7.67 -1.73
C VAL A 232 8.63 8.60 -2.39
N ARG A 233 9.07 9.79 -2.82
CA ARG A 233 8.21 10.77 -3.50
C ARG A 233 7.93 10.29 -4.92
N SER A 234 6.72 9.85 -5.18
CA SER A 234 6.32 9.35 -6.50
C SER A 234 5.92 10.48 -7.45
N PRO A 235 6.44 10.49 -8.68
CA PRO A 235 5.95 11.34 -9.75
C PRO A 235 4.67 10.78 -10.41
N TYR A 236 4.25 9.56 -10.01
CA TYR A 236 3.08 8.86 -10.52
C TYR A 236 1.98 8.85 -9.46
N ALA A 237 0.78 9.32 -9.82
CA ALA A 237 -0.34 9.41 -8.88
C ALA A 237 -1.07 8.06 -8.68
N ASP A 238 -0.98 7.15 -9.65
CA ASP A 238 -1.63 5.83 -9.64
C ASP A 238 -1.25 4.96 -8.43
N ILE A 239 -0.03 5.11 -7.91
CA ILE A 239 0.46 4.42 -6.70
C ILE A 239 -0.29 4.82 -5.42
N GLY A 240 -0.97 5.95 -5.42
CA GLY A 240 -1.71 6.50 -4.26
C GLY A 240 -3.18 6.77 -4.56
N MET A 241 -3.72 6.23 -5.67
CA MET A 241 -5.12 6.41 -6.03
C MET A 241 -5.96 5.22 -5.55
N ASP A 242 -6.08 5.08 -4.23
CA ASP A 242 -6.97 4.09 -3.61
C ASP A 242 -8.45 4.48 -3.77
N VAL A 243 -9.29 3.48 -3.85
CA VAL A 243 -10.73 3.62 -4.08
C VAL A 243 -11.47 3.38 -2.77
N ASP A 244 -11.75 4.44 -2.02
CA ASP A 244 -12.46 4.39 -0.72
C ASP A 244 -13.87 4.94 -0.76
N LYS A 245 -14.24 5.66 -1.83
CA LYS A 245 -15.51 6.39 -1.93
C LYS A 245 -16.21 6.10 -3.26
N PRO A 246 -17.56 6.17 -3.33
CA PRO A 246 -18.31 5.90 -4.57
C PRO A 246 -17.84 6.74 -5.77
N HIS A 247 -17.58 8.04 -5.59
CA HIS A 247 -17.12 8.89 -6.69
C HIS A 247 -15.73 8.50 -7.22
N GLN A 248 -14.85 7.97 -6.35
CA GLN A 248 -13.54 7.43 -6.77
C GLN A 248 -13.73 6.15 -7.59
N LEU A 249 -14.65 5.26 -7.18
CA LEU A 249 -14.97 4.06 -7.94
C LEU A 249 -15.52 4.40 -9.34
N GLU A 250 -16.41 5.37 -9.44
CA GLU A 250 -16.92 5.84 -10.73
C GLU A 250 -15.83 6.47 -11.61
N MET A 251 -14.93 7.27 -11.01
CA MET A 251 -13.78 7.83 -11.71
C MET A 251 -12.89 6.72 -12.26
N VAL A 252 -12.56 5.75 -11.45
CA VAL A 252 -11.69 4.63 -11.85
C VAL A 252 -12.34 3.79 -12.94
N ARG A 253 -13.63 3.48 -12.85
CA ARG A 253 -14.39 2.77 -13.89
C ARG A 253 -14.31 3.49 -15.25
N ARG A 254 -14.47 4.81 -15.26
CA ARG A 254 -14.35 5.62 -16.48
C ARG A 254 -12.94 5.56 -17.06
N LEU A 255 -11.92 5.69 -16.21
CA LEU A 255 -10.51 5.69 -16.65
C LEU A 255 -10.07 4.32 -17.19
N VAL A 256 -10.52 3.25 -16.57
CA VAL A 256 -10.25 1.88 -17.01
C VAL A 256 -10.99 1.58 -18.31
N GLY A 257 -12.28 1.94 -18.41
CA GLY A 257 -13.06 1.78 -19.63
C GLY A 257 -12.52 2.55 -20.85
N ALA A 258 -11.79 3.64 -20.62
CA ALA A 258 -11.11 4.39 -21.68
C ALA A 258 -9.78 3.77 -22.13
N ARG A 259 -9.25 2.76 -21.40
CA ARG A 259 -8.01 2.04 -21.74
C ARG A 259 -8.27 0.71 -22.47
N ALA A 260 -9.51 0.17 -22.38
CA ALA A 260 -9.96 -1.05 -23.04
C ALA A 260 -10.40 -0.75 -24.47
#